data_cc3bcfbe99980e7c6442c2479874087d
#
_entry.id   cc3bcfbe99980e7c6442c2479874087d
#
_cell.length_a   1.000
_cell.length_b   1.000
_cell.length_c   1.000
_cell.angle_alpha   90.00
_cell.angle_beta   90.00
_cell.angle_gamma   90.00
#
_symmetry.space_group_name_H-M   'P 1'
#
loop_
_entity.id
_entity.type
_entity.pdbx_description
1 polymer ?
#
loop_
_entity_poly.entity_id
_entity_poly.type
_entity_poly.pdbx_seq_one_letter_code
_entity_poly.pdbx_strand_id
1 'polypeptide(L)'
;MTLPDADTEVRASSEGASSPADLPTNFVSSYYQAINSRAKLETFYINSSTRYNIPADISINGSVVPTPAEYSKLLETQGENVLYEIESLDTHIINPSFQYGAPENVYDSEKNEKSGRKMSIVVTTMGKVRFGKGREAPQKMFNETFVLVPNWDAMARNPARGLKRWLIMSQNFRAL
;
A
#
# COMPACT_ATOMS: atom_id res chain seq x y z
N MET A 1 -8.50 -28.72 14.78
CA MET A 1 -7.40 -27.73 14.71
C MET A 1 -7.92 -26.55 13.89
N THR A 2 -8.42 -25.53 14.57
CA THR A 2 -8.84 -24.26 13.93
C THR A 2 -7.60 -23.46 13.61
N LEU A 3 -7.39 -23.13 12.35
CA LEU A 3 -6.39 -22.14 11.93
C LEU A 3 -6.72 -20.82 12.66
N PRO A 4 -5.73 -20.13 13.24
CA PRO A 4 -5.97 -18.83 13.80
C PRO A 4 -6.50 -17.91 12.70
N ASP A 5 -7.57 -17.19 12.99
CA ASP A 5 -8.16 -16.23 12.08
C ASP A 5 -7.09 -15.22 11.64
N ALA A 6 -7.03 -14.94 10.34
CA ALA A 6 -6.12 -13.94 9.78
C ALA A 6 -6.30 -12.59 10.48
N ASP A 7 -7.50 -12.28 10.95
CA ASP A 7 -7.81 -11.10 11.77
C ASP A 7 -7.07 -11.10 13.12
N THR A 8 -6.81 -12.27 13.70
CA THR A 8 -6.11 -12.37 14.98
C THR A 8 -4.61 -12.11 14.80
N GLU A 9 -4.02 -12.58 13.70
CA GLU A 9 -2.60 -12.32 13.41
C GLU A 9 -2.33 -10.84 13.07
N VAL A 10 -3.25 -10.20 12.33
CA VAL A 10 -3.17 -8.76 12.03
C VAL A 10 -3.34 -7.94 13.30
N ARG A 11 -4.21 -8.35 14.22
CA ARG A 11 -4.35 -7.70 15.53
C ARG A 11 -3.11 -7.84 16.40
N ALA A 12 -2.53 -9.03 16.47
CA ALA A 12 -1.31 -9.27 17.26
C ALA A 12 -0.13 -8.44 16.75
N SER A 13 -0.01 -8.27 15.43
CA SER A 13 1.04 -7.43 14.83
C SER A 13 0.74 -5.93 14.92
N SER A 14 -0.54 -5.54 15.07
CA SER A 14 -0.94 -4.14 15.24
C SER A 14 -0.81 -3.65 16.68
N GLU A 15 -0.79 -4.52 17.67
CA GLU A 15 -0.56 -4.15 19.08
C GLU A 15 0.81 -3.52 19.33
N GLY A 16 1.77 -3.74 18.43
CA GLY A 16 3.07 -3.06 18.45
C GLY A 16 3.11 -1.73 17.70
N ALA A 17 2.06 -1.36 16.98
CA ALA A 17 1.98 -0.09 16.27
C ALA A 17 1.69 1.05 17.23
N SER A 18 2.52 2.08 17.22
CA SER A 18 2.43 3.22 18.15
C SER A 18 1.24 4.16 17.89
N SER A 19 0.49 3.96 16.78
CA SER A 19 -0.66 4.79 16.40
C SER A 19 -1.61 4.02 15.48
N PRO A 20 -2.95 4.23 15.59
CA PRO A 20 -3.92 3.70 14.62
C PRO A 20 -3.63 4.11 13.16
N ALA A 21 -2.95 5.24 12.96
CA ALA A 21 -2.52 5.69 11.62
C ALA A 21 -1.48 4.76 10.98
N ASP A 22 -0.83 3.91 11.77
CA ASP A 22 0.23 3.01 11.32
C ASP A 22 -0.29 1.64 10.85
N LEU A 23 -1.59 1.44 10.78
CA LEU A 23 -2.17 0.18 10.30
C LEU A 23 -2.15 0.09 8.78
N PRO A 24 -1.89 -1.11 8.19
CA PRO A 24 -1.93 -1.30 6.74
C PRO A 24 -3.28 -0.92 6.11
N THR A 25 -4.37 -1.16 6.82
CA THR A 25 -5.72 -0.77 6.41
C THR A 25 -5.86 0.74 6.21
N ASN A 26 -5.22 1.53 7.07
CA ASN A 26 -5.21 3.00 6.95
C ASN A 26 -4.37 3.44 5.74
N PHE A 27 -3.28 2.75 5.44
CA PHE A 27 -2.51 3.00 4.22
C PHE A 27 -3.37 2.80 2.99
N VAL A 28 -4.08 1.68 2.90
CA VAL A 28 -4.94 1.35 1.76
C VAL A 28 -6.08 2.35 1.62
N SER A 29 -6.74 2.71 2.73
CA SER A 29 -7.80 3.73 2.71
C SER A 29 -7.29 5.08 2.20
N SER A 30 -6.12 5.50 2.66
CA SER A 30 -5.48 6.75 2.19
C SER A 30 -5.11 6.67 0.71
N TYR A 31 -4.66 5.53 0.24
CA TYR A 31 -4.32 5.29 -1.16
C TYR A 31 -5.55 5.46 -2.07
N TYR A 32 -6.65 4.78 -1.76
CA TYR A 32 -7.86 4.89 -2.59
C TYR A 32 -8.52 6.27 -2.48
N GLN A 33 -8.42 6.92 -1.35
CA GLN A 33 -8.81 8.33 -1.24
C GLN A 33 -7.99 9.22 -2.17
N ALA A 34 -6.69 8.99 -2.27
CA ALA A 34 -5.82 9.71 -3.21
C ALA A 34 -6.16 9.41 -4.68
N ILE A 35 -6.46 8.14 -5.01
CA ILE A 35 -6.93 7.75 -6.34
C ILE A 35 -8.21 8.49 -6.70
N ASN A 36 -9.19 8.49 -5.80
CA ASN A 36 -10.50 9.11 -6.03
C ASN A 36 -10.43 10.64 -6.13
N SER A 37 -9.54 11.26 -5.40
CA SER A 37 -9.33 12.72 -5.41
C SER A 37 -8.34 13.20 -6.47
N ARG A 38 -7.74 12.29 -7.24
CA ARG A 38 -6.69 12.60 -8.21
C ARG A 38 -5.49 13.30 -7.58
N ALA A 39 -5.18 12.96 -6.33
CA ALA A 39 -4.00 13.46 -5.64
C ALA A 39 -2.71 12.83 -6.20
N LYS A 40 -1.57 13.42 -5.86
CA LYS A 40 -0.27 12.86 -6.23
C LYS A 40 -0.04 11.52 -5.55
N LEU A 41 0.36 10.51 -6.32
CA LEU A 41 0.53 9.14 -5.84
C LEU A 41 1.97 8.81 -5.44
N GLU A 42 2.95 9.58 -5.87
CA GLU A 42 4.37 9.24 -5.75
C GLU A 42 4.80 8.93 -4.32
N THR A 43 4.25 9.63 -3.33
CA THR A 43 4.57 9.42 -1.91
C THR A 43 4.10 8.08 -1.35
N PHE A 44 3.28 7.34 -2.07
CA PHE A 44 2.84 5.99 -1.70
C PHE A 44 3.82 4.89 -2.13
N TYR A 45 4.78 5.19 -2.98
CA TYR A 45 5.67 4.22 -3.64
C TYR A 45 7.11 4.33 -3.15
N ILE A 46 7.85 3.23 -3.28
CA ILE A 46 9.29 3.20 -2.96
C ILE A 46 10.10 4.21 -3.79
N ASN A 47 9.57 4.66 -4.93
CA ASN A 47 10.16 5.68 -5.77
C ASN A 47 10.41 7.01 -5.03
N SER A 48 9.65 7.27 -3.97
CA SER A 48 9.78 8.48 -3.15
C SER A 48 10.90 8.40 -2.10
N SER A 49 11.48 7.21 -1.90
CA SER A 49 12.53 6.99 -0.89
C SER A 49 13.87 6.75 -1.55
N THR A 50 14.89 7.40 -1.05
CA THR A 50 16.29 7.17 -1.46
C THR A 50 16.87 5.85 -0.95
N ARG A 51 16.16 5.18 -0.04
CA ARG A 51 16.58 3.88 0.53
C ARG A 51 16.39 2.71 -0.41
N TYR A 52 15.56 2.86 -1.45
CA TYR A 52 15.28 1.83 -2.42
C TYR A 52 15.94 2.17 -3.75
N ASN A 53 16.72 1.23 -4.31
CA ASN A 53 17.49 1.42 -5.54
C ASN A 53 16.74 1.00 -6.80
N ILE A 54 15.53 0.49 -6.66
CA ILE A 54 14.67 0.00 -7.73
C ILE A 54 13.37 0.79 -7.75
N PRO A 55 12.75 0.98 -8.92
CA PRO A 55 11.40 1.53 -8.97
C PRO A 55 10.37 0.50 -8.50
N ALA A 56 9.20 0.94 -8.09
CA ALA A 56 8.08 0.06 -7.82
C ALA A 56 7.64 -0.67 -9.10
N ASP A 57 7.24 -1.93 -8.94
CA ASP A 57 6.66 -2.73 -10.00
C ASP A 57 5.15 -2.48 -10.06
N ILE A 58 4.70 -1.76 -11.07
CA ILE A 58 3.29 -1.38 -11.26
C ILE A 58 2.76 -2.10 -12.50
N SER A 59 1.75 -2.95 -12.30
CA SER A 59 1.06 -3.64 -13.38
C SER A 59 -0.44 -3.33 -13.34
N ILE A 60 -0.95 -2.80 -14.43
CA ILE A 60 -2.35 -2.43 -14.58
C ILE A 60 -2.96 -3.19 -15.75
N ASN A 61 -3.87 -4.11 -15.45
CA ASN A 61 -4.50 -4.98 -16.45
C ASN A 61 -3.50 -5.70 -17.35
N GLY A 62 -2.38 -6.16 -16.79
CA GLY A 62 -1.33 -6.87 -17.48
C GLY A 62 -0.30 -6.00 -18.17
N SER A 63 -0.44 -4.69 -18.13
CA SER A 63 0.54 -3.76 -18.72
C SER A 63 1.42 -3.14 -17.64
N VAL A 64 2.71 -3.12 -17.88
CA VAL A 64 3.68 -2.47 -16.99
C VAL A 64 3.54 -0.95 -17.11
N VAL A 65 3.45 -0.28 -15.97
CA VAL A 65 3.47 1.18 -15.85
C VAL A 65 4.78 1.59 -15.18
N PRO A 66 5.67 2.29 -15.89
CA PRO A 66 7.04 2.49 -15.41
C PRO A 66 7.16 3.33 -14.13
N THR A 67 6.28 4.32 -13.95
CA THR A 67 6.35 5.24 -12.81
C THR A 67 4.97 5.56 -12.23
N PRO A 68 4.90 5.98 -10.96
CA PRO A 68 3.66 6.49 -10.39
C PRO A 68 3.08 7.69 -11.11
N ALA A 69 3.93 8.55 -11.68
CA ALA A 69 3.50 9.71 -12.47
C ALA A 69 2.78 9.28 -13.75
N GLU A 70 3.27 8.25 -14.44
CA GLU A 70 2.61 7.70 -15.61
C GLU A 70 1.30 6.99 -15.25
N TYR A 71 1.23 6.35 -14.09
CA TYR A 71 -0.02 5.82 -13.58
C TYR A 71 -1.06 6.92 -13.33
N SER A 72 -0.65 8.03 -12.75
CA SER A 72 -1.54 9.20 -12.58
C SER A 72 -2.09 9.70 -13.92
N LYS A 73 -1.27 9.76 -14.95
CA LYS A 73 -1.72 10.11 -16.31
C LYS A 73 -2.73 9.11 -16.87
N LEU A 74 -2.49 7.81 -16.65
CA LEU A 74 -3.41 6.75 -17.05
C LEU A 74 -4.78 6.91 -16.37
N LEU A 75 -4.79 7.26 -15.08
CA LEU A 75 -6.02 7.53 -14.34
C LEU A 75 -6.78 8.74 -14.90
N GLU A 76 -6.07 9.79 -15.31
CA GLU A 76 -6.67 10.96 -15.96
C GLU A 76 -7.39 10.62 -17.26
N THR A 77 -6.88 9.64 -18.02
CA THR A 77 -7.50 9.21 -19.28
C THR A 77 -8.87 8.52 -19.08
N GLN A 78 -9.19 8.09 -17.87
CA GLN A 78 -10.49 7.48 -17.55
C GLN A 78 -11.64 8.49 -17.56
N GLY A 79 -11.34 9.78 -17.58
CA GLY A 79 -12.34 10.85 -17.51
C GLY A 79 -12.69 11.27 -16.09
N GLU A 80 -13.69 12.10 -15.99
CA GLU A 80 -14.19 12.61 -14.72
C GLU A 80 -15.18 11.64 -14.04
N ASN A 81 -15.37 11.82 -12.74
CA ASN A 81 -16.36 11.06 -11.95
C ASN A 81 -16.13 9.55 -11.93
N VAL A 82 -14.88 9.15 -11.85
CA VAL A 82 -14.49 7.75 -11.62
C VAL A 82 -14.30 7.53 -10.13
N LEU A 83 -14.99 6.54 -9.57
CA LEU A 83 -14.95 6.22 -8.14
C LEU A 83 -14.55 4.76 -7.93
N TYR A 84 -13.50 4.57 -7.15
CA TYR A 84 -13.05 3.27 -6.66
C TYR A 84 -13.61 3.03 -5.27
N GLU A 85 -14.35 1.94 -5.09
CA GLU A 85 -14.95 1.55 -3.80
C GLU A 85 -14.41 0.19 -3.40
N ILE A 86 -13.84 0.09 -2.20
CA ILE A 86 -13.33 -1.16 -1.65
C ILE A 86 -14.45 -1.91 -0.95
N GLU A 87 -14.65 -3.17 -1.28
CA GLU A 87 -15.65 -4.04 -0.68
C GLU A 87 -15.03 -5.05 0.28
N SER A 88 -13.80 -5.49 0.02
CA SER A 88 -13.06 -6.38 0.90
C SER A 88 -11.56 -6.10 0.86
N LEU A 89 -10.91 -6.37 1.97
CA LEU A 89 -9.49 -6.18 2.15
C LEU A 89 -8.95 -7.33 3.00
N ASP A 90 -7.84 -7.91 2.55
CA ASP A 90 -7.14 -8.98 3.25
C ASP A 90 -5.64 -8.65 3.33
N THR A 91 -5.04 -8.92 4.48
CA THR A 91 -3.63 -8.59 4.73
C THR A 91 -2.88 -9.80 5.25
N HIS A 92 -1.69 -10.04 4.70
CA HIS A 92 -0.80 -11.11 5.13
C HIS A 92 0.59 -10.55 5.38
N ILE A 93 1.13 -10.87 6.54
CA ILE A 93 2.53 -10.56 6.86
C ILE A 93 3.40 -11.53 6.08
N ILE A 94 4.33 -10.99 5.32
CA ILE A 94 5.43 -11.74 4.72
C ILE A 94 6.69 -11.46 5.51
N ASN A 95 7.39 -12.54 5.89
CA ASN A 95 8.65 -12.39 6.60
C ASN A 95 9.68 -11.78 5.64
N PRO A 96 10.08 -10.52 5.83
CA PRO A 96 11.12 -9.95 5.00
C PRO A 96 12.44 -10.58 5.39
N SER A 97 12.96 -11.43 4.56
CA SER A 97 14.35 -11.87 4.68
C SER A 97 15.33 -10.72 4.34
N PHE A 98 14.86 -9.47 4.29
CA PHE A 98 15.54 -8.45 3.56
C PHE A 98 15.71 -7.16 4.29
N GLN A 99 16.91 -6.73 4.16
CA GLN A 99 17.45 -5.47 4.59
C GLN A 99 17.28 -4.38 3.52
N TYR A 100 16.20 -4.42 2.73
CA TYR A 100 15.98 -3.45 1.66
C TYR A 100 16.04 -2.03 2.17
N GLY A 101 17.14 -1.35 1.89
CA GLY A 101 17.33 0.03 2.27
C GLY A 101 17.32 0.30 3.77
N ALA A 102 17.29 -0.73 4.62
CA ALA A 102 17.30 -0.57 6.07
C ALA A 102 18.64 0.00 6.55
N PRO A 103 18.64 1.03 7.41
CA PRO A 103 19.83 1.42 8.12
C PRO A 103 20.29 0.30 9.05
N GLU A 104 21.60 0.08 9.18
CA GLU A 104 22.17 -0.97 10.02
C GLU A 104 21.66 -0.93 11.46
N ASN A 105 21.58 0.25 12.04
CA ASN A 105 21.10 0.47 13.40
C ASN A 105 19.62 0.18 13.62
N VAL A 106 18.83 0.12 12.55
CA VAL A 106 17.39 -0.20 12.61
C VAL A 106 17.17 -1.69 12.43
N TYR A 107 17.95 -2.32 11.58
CA TYR A 107 17.77 -3.71 11.21
C TYR A 107 17.93 -4.66 12.40
N ASP A 108 18.94 -4.47 13.23
CA ASP A 108 19.27 -5.39 14.34
C ASP A 108 18.56 -5.03 15.66
N SER A 109 17.68 -4.04 15.65
CA SER A 109 16.99 -3.62 16.86
C SER A 109 15.86 -4.58 17.23
N GLU A 110 15.96 -5.26 18.37
CA GLU A 110 14.88 -6.08 18.94
C GLU A 110 13.58 -5.29 19.14
N LYS A 111 13.70 -4.01 19.47
CA LYS A 111 12.54 -3.12 19.63
C LYS A 111 11.77 -2.96 18.32
N ASN A 112 12.47 -2.82 17.21
CA ASN A 112 11.86 -2.69 15.89
C ASN A 112 11.25 -4.02 15.43
N GLU A 113 11.85 -5.13 15.80
CA GLU A 113 11.33 -6.47 15.55
C GLU A 113 10.02 -6.70 16.33
N LYS A 114 10.01 -6.45 17.62
CA LYS A 114 8.84 -6.58 18.48
C LYS A 114 7.70 -5.64 18.10
N SER A 115 8.02 -4.45 17.56
CA SER A 115 7.04 -3.48 17.11
C SER A 115 6.51 -3.72 15.69
N GLY A 116 6.94 -4.79 15.01
CA GLY A 116 6.56 -5.11 13.63
C GLY A 116 7.04 -4.08 12.59
N ARG A 117 7.99 -3.24 12.95
CA ARG A 117 8.47 -2.17 12.03
C ARG A 117 9.25 -2.69 10.84
N LYS A 118 9.77 -3.91 10.95
CA LYS A 118 10.56 -4.56 9.88
C LYS A 118 9.73 -5.41 8.94
N MET A 119 8.45 -5.60 9.20
CA MET A 119 7.64 -6.50 8.40
C MET A 119 7.26 -5.89 7.06
N SER A 120 7.16 -6.75 6.06
CA SER A 120 6.50 -6.46 4.79
C SER A 120 5.13 -7.14 4.76
N ILE A 121 4.21 -6.61 3.98
CA ILE A 121 2.81 -7.03 4.00
C ILE A 121 2.31 -7.17 2.58
N VAL A 122 1.63 -8.28 2.29
CA VAL A 122 0.80 -8.42 1.11
C VAL A 122 -0.61 -7.97 1.46
N VAL A 123 -1.16 -7.06 0.69
CA VAL A 123 -2.53 -6.59 0.82
C VAL A 123 -3.27 -6.93 -0.47
N THR A 124 -4.38 -7.64 -0.34
CA THR A 124 -5.29 -7.90 -1.46
C THR A 124 -6.60 -7.16 -1.22
N THR A 125 -7.00 -6.38 -2.18
CA THR A 125 -8.26 -5.65 -2.15
C THR A 125 -9.17 -6.13 -3.26
N MET A 126 -10.46 -6.15 -3.00
CA MET A 126 -11.51 -6.34 -3.99
C MET A 126 -12.52 -5.20 -3.87
N GLY A 127 -13.00 -4.76 -5.00
CA GLY A 127 -13.97 -3.68 -5.02
C GLY A 127 -14.57 -3.48 -6.40
N LYS A 128 -15.14 -2.33 -6.59
CA LYS A 128 -15.72 -1.91 -7.87
C LYS A 128 -15.26 -0.51 -8.23
N VAL A 129 -15.12 -0.31 -9.52
CA VAL A 129 -14.87 1.00 -10.11
C VAL A 129 -16.13 1.40 -10.89
N ARG A 130 -16.62 2.60 -10.61
CA ARG A 130 -17.79 3.18 -11.28
C ARG A 130 -17.33 4.34 -12.16
N PHE A 131 -17.79 4.33 -13.40
CA PHE A 131 -17.47 5.34 -14.40
C PHE A 131 -18.67 6.24 -14.64
N GLY A 132 -18.71 7.40 -14.02
CA GLY A 132 -19.77 8.38 -14.14
C GLY A 132 -20.61 8.54 -12.89
N LYS A 133 -21.62 9.42 -12.99
CA LYS A 133 -22.57 9.73 -11.90
C LYS A 133 -23.87 8.96 -12.08
N GLY A 134 -24.54 8.68 -10.96
CA GLY A 134 -25.86 8.08 -10.95
C GLY A 134 -25.85 6.56 -10.82
N ARG A 135 -27.06 6.00 -10.61
CA ARG A 135 -27.23 4.56 -10.36
C ARG A 135 -26.96 3.70 -11.60
N GLU A 136 -27.16 4.26 -12.79
CA GLU A 136 -26.97 3.58 -14.07
C GLU A 136 -25.53 3.69 -14.61
N ALA A 137 -24.61 4.29 -13.85
CA ALA A 137 -23.22 4.42 -14.25
C ALA A 137 -22.57 3.04 -14.44
N PRO A 138 -21.81 2.80 -15.52
CA PRO A 138 -21.10 1.54 -15.72
C PRO A 138 -20.17 1.24 -14.56
N GLN A 139 -20.12 -0.03 -14.17
CA GLN A 139 -19.26 -0.51 -13.09
C GLN A 139 -18.49 -1.73 -13.56
N LYS A 140 -17.26 -1.86 -13.04
CA LYS A 140 -16.47 -3.09 -13.16
C LYS A 140 -15.98 -3.51 -11.79
N MET A 141 -15.99 -4.81 -11.55
CA MET A 141 -15.28 -5.38 -10.40
C MET A 141 -13.77 -5.32 -10.66
N PHE A 142 -13.01 -5.14 -9.62
CA PHE A 142 -11.56 -5.24 -9.69
C PHE A 142 -10.99 -5.97 -8.48
N ASN A 143 -9.80 -6.50 -8.64
CA ASN A 143 -8.92 -6.83 -7.54
C ASN A 143 -7.57 -6.14 -7.71
N GLU A 144 -6.95 -5.86 -6.59
CA GLU A 144 -5.64 -5.24 -6.55
C GLU A 144 -4.81 -5.81 -5.43
N THR A 145 -3.59 -6.22 -5.76
CA THR A 145 -2.64 -6.76 -4.79
C THR A 145 -1.46 -5.83 -4.67
N PHE A 146 -1.13 -5.48 -3.43
CA PHE A 146 0.04 -4.67 -3.08
C PHE A 146 1.04 -5.49 -2.29
N VAL A 147 2.31 -5.24 -2.53
CA VAL A 147 3.37 -5.57 -1.59
C VAL A 147 3.83 -4.27 -0.95
N LEU A 148 3.60 -4.15 0.35
CA LEU A 148 4.01 -3.00 1.15
C LEU A 148 5.29 -3.32 1.89
N VAL A 149 6.22 -2.40 1.86
CA VAL A 149 7.51 -2.48 2.55
C VAL A 149 7.68 -1.32 3.51
N PRO A 150 8.53 -1.46 4.54
CA PRO A 150 8.76 -0.38 5.48
C PRO A 150 9.30 0.88 4.81
N ASN A 151 8.82 2.03 5.22
CA ASN A 151 9.46 3.31 4.92
C ASN A 151 10.49 3.64 5.99
N TRP A 152 11.74 3.33 5.76
CA TRP A 152 12.82 3.52 6.71
C TRP A 152 13.05 4.99 7.08
N ASP A 153 12.71 5.90 6.19
CA ASP A 153 12.80 7.34 6.46
C ASP A 153 11.81 7.79 7.53
N ALA A 154 10.66 7.13 7.63
CA ALA A 154 9.68 7.38 8.70
C ALA A 154 10.11 6.86 10.08
N MET A 155 11.13 6.01 10.13
CA MET A 155 11.67 5.42 11.35
C MET A 155 12.93 6.13 11.86
N ALA A 156 13.36 7.19 11.20
CA ALA A 156 14.47 8.01 11.64
C ALA A 156 14.15 8.68 13.00
N ARG A 157 15.19 9.11 13.72
CA ARG A 157 15.04 9.75 15.03
C ARG A 157 14.13 10.98 15.00
N ASN A 158 14.23 11.77 13.94
CA ASN A 158 13.40 12.95 13.69
C ASN A 158 12.83 12.89 12.26
N PRO A 159 11.80 12.06 12.02
CA PRO A 159 11.25 11.92 10.68
C PRO A 159 10.57 13.21 10.23
N ALA A 160 10.62 13.48 8.93
CA ALA A 160 9.82 14.54 8.34
C ALA A 160 8.32 14.29 8.58
N ARG A 161 7.56 15.37 8.72
CA ARG A 161 6.11 15.26 8.90
C ARG A 161 5.43 14.70 7.66
N GLY A 162 4.40 13.88 7.86
CA GLY A 162 3.56 13.35 6.79
C GLY A 162 4.15 12.16 6.04
N LEU A 163 5.28 11.61 6.47
CA LEU A 163 5.81 10.37 5.91
C LEU A 163 4.90 9.19 6.26
N LYS A 164 4.61 8.38 5.26
CA LYS A 164 3.87 7.14 5.43
C LYS A 164 4.80 6.06 6.02
N ARG A 165 4.24 5.19 6.84
CA ARG A 165 4.98 4.06 7.39
C ARG A 165 5.34 3.01 6.35
N TRP A 166 4.45 2.79 5.40
CA TRP A 166 4.56 1.78 4.35
C TRP A 166 4.72 2.44 3.00
N LEU A 167 5.43 1.76 2.11
CA LEU A 167 5.54 2.14 0.71
C LEU A 167 5.20 0.95 -0.18
N ILE A 168 4.61 1.22 -1.33
CA ILE A 168 4.32 0.19 -2.33
C ILE A 168 5.60 -0.16 -3.07
N MET A 169 5.98 -1.43 -2.98
CA MET A 169 7.05 -2.02 -3.78
C MET A 169 6.50 -2.67 -5.05
N SER A 170 5.33 -3.27 -4.97
CA SER A 170 4.66 -3.94 -6.09
C SER A 170 3.16 -3.70 -6.02
N GLN A 171 2.56 -3.52 -7.18
CA GLN A 171 1.13 -3.30 -7.36
C GLN A 171 0.66 -4.04 -8.60
N ASN A 172 -0.42 -4.80 -8.46
CA ASN A 172 -1.06 -5.49 -9.57
C ASN A 172 -2.57 -5.24 -9.52
N PHE A 173 -3.05 -4.45 -10.44
CA PHE A 173 -4.47 -4.13 -10.60
C PHE A 173 -5.06 -4.95 -11.74
N ARG A 174 -6.21 -5.55 -11.50
CA ARG A 174 -7.01 -6.27 -12.50
C ARG A 174 -8.46 -5.86 -12.42
N ALA A 175 -9.00 -5.26 -13.48
CA ALA A 175 -10.42 -5.10 -13.66
C ALA A 175 -11.01 -6.37 -14.31
N LEU A 176 -12.13 -6.80 -13.83
CA LEU A 176 -12.83 -8.00 -14.28
C LEU A 176 -13.93 -7.70 -15.27
#